data_79d0f769ab63d3d8df63f9f2cebeec81
#
_entry.id   79d0f769ab63d3d8df63f9f2cebeec81
#
_cell.length_a   1.000
_cell.length_b   1.000
_cell.length_c   1.000
_cell.angle_alpha   90.00
_cell.angle_beta   90.00
_cell.angle_gamma   90.00
#
_symmetry.space_group_name_H-M   'P 1'
#
loop_
_entity.id
_entity.type
_entity.pdbx_description
1 polymer ?
#
loop_
_entity_poly.entity_id
_entity_poly.type
_entity_poly.pdbx_seq_one_letter_code
_entity_poly.pdbx_strand_id
1 'polypeptide(L)'
;MATIDLSKYGITGTTEILHNPSYETLFEEEMKPGLEGYDVGQLTELDAVNVMTGIYTGRSPKDKFIVMDDVSKDTVWWTSDEFKNDNKPASKAAWDECKRLAVQQLSNKKLYVMDVFCGTNHDSRMAIRFIMEVAWQAHFVKNMFIAPTAEELENFKPDFISYNAAKAKVENYKELGLNSETAAIFNLTEREQVILNTWYGGEMKKGMFSMMNYYLPLNGMASMHCSANTDMNGENTALFFGLSGTGKTTLSTDPKRLLIGDDEHGWDDNGVFNFEGGCYAKVINLDKDAEPDIYNAIKRNALLENVTVDKDGKIDFADKSVTENTRVSYPIDHIEKIVRPKSKGPDAKNVIFLSADAFGVLPPVSILTPEQTQYYFLSGFTSKLAGTERGITEPTPTFSACFGQAFLELHPTKYGEELVKKMQKSGAKAYLVNTGWNGTGKRISIKDTRGIIDAILDGSILKAETKTIPYFNFEVPTALPGVDSGILDPRDTYADVAEWETKAKDLASRFVKNFVKYTGNDAGKALVAAGPKVED
;
A
#
# COMPACT_ATOMS: atom_id res chain seq x y z
N MET A 1 -31.62 12.59 -11.29
CA MET A 1 -30.18 12.91 -11.34
C MET A 1 -29.86 13.47 -12.70
N ALA A 2 -29.07 14.54 -12.78
CA ALA A 2 -28.62 15.08 -14.06
C ALA A 2 -27.74 14.02 -14.75
N THR A 3 -27.98 13.78 -16.03
CA THR A 3 -27.16 12.85 -16.83
C THR A 3 -25.76 13.43 -16.95
N ILE A 4 -24.73 12.64 -16.63
CA ILE A 4 -23.34 13.07 -16.80
C ILE A 4 -23.05 13.22 -18.29
N ASP A 5 -22.53 14.38 -18.66
CA ASP A 5 -22.03 14.62 -20.02
C ASP A 5 -20.55 14.20 -20.11
N LEU A 6 -20.30 13.09 -20.83
CA LEU A 6 -18.96 12.57 -21.08
C LEU A 6 -18.33 13.15 -22.37
N SER A 7 -19.08 13.91 -23.17
CA SER A 7 -18.57 14.50 -24.42
C SER A 7 -17.42 15.46 -24.18
N LYS A 8 -17.40 16.14 -23.03
CA LYS A 8 -16.28 17.01 -22.60
C LYS A 8 -14.95 16.25 -22.40
N TYR A 9 -15.00 14.93 -22.23
CA TYR A 9 -13.82 14.05 -22.18
C TYR A 9 -13.52 13.40 -23.55
N GLY A 10 -14.27 13.76 -24.60
CA GLY A 10 -14.16 13.16 -25.93
C GLY A 10 -14.92 11.84 -26.10
N ILE A 11 -15.59 11.34 -25.06
CA ILE A 11 -16.37 10.10 -25.11
C ILE A 11 -17.76 10.40 -25.65
N THR A 12 -18.12 9.78 -26.77
CA THR A 12 -19.37 10.03 -27.50
C THR A 12 -20.16 8.75 -27.77
N GLY A 13 -21.44 8.89 -28.12
CA GLY A 13 -22.28 7.74 -28.50
C GLY A 13 -22.58 6.78 -27.36
N THR A 14 -22.48 7.22 -26.13
CA THR A 14 -22.79 6.38 -24.95
C THR A 14 -24.26 5.96 -24.97
N THR A 15 -24.51 4.65 -24.89
CA THR A 15 -25.88 4.10 -24.94
C THR A 15 -26.59 4.16 -23.59
N GLU A 16 -25.85 4.00 -22.51
CA GLU A 16 -26.33 4.09 -21.13
C GLU A 16 -25.17 4.44 -20.21
N ILE A 17 -25.43 5.22 -19.15
CA ILE A 17 -24.47 5.50 -18.09
C ILE A 17 -25.09 5.08 -16.75
N LEU A 18 -24.46 4.13 -16.05
CA LEU A 18 -24.75 3.86 -14.66
C LEU A 18 -23.78 4.69 -13.79
N HIS A 19 -24.33 5.74 -13.19
CA HIS A 19 -23.58 6.67 -12.34
C HIS A 19 -23.75 6.31 -10.87
N ASN A 20 -22.66 5.98 -10.21
CA ASN A 20 -22.61 5.51 -8.82
C ASN A 20 -23.69 4.45 -8.51
N PRO A 21 -23.77 3.36 -9.27
CA PRO A 21 -24.80 2.36 -9.08
C PRO A 21 -24.72 1.74 -7.67
N SER A 22 -25.87 1.26 -7.18
CA SER A 22 -25.94 0.54 -5.92
C SER A 22 -25.22 -0.81 -6.01
N TYR A 23 -24.90 -1.42 -4.88
CA TYR A 23 -24.37 -2.79 -4.84
C TYR A 23 -25.30 -3.80 -5.50
N GLU A 24 -26.61 -3.64 -5.31
CA GLU A 24 -27.61 -4.51 -5.93
C GLU A 24 -27.56 -4.40 -7.47
N THR A 25 -27.55 -3.19 -8.00
CA THR A 25 -27.42 -2.95 -9.44
C THR A 25 -26.11 -3.55 -9.99
N LEU A 26 -24.99 -3.37 -9.29
CA LEU A 26 -23.70 -3.94 -9.70
C LEU A 26 -23.74 -5.46 -9.69
N PHE A 27 -24.34 -6.07 -8.67
CA PHE A 27 -24.52 -7.51 -8.61
C PHE A 27 -25.35 -8.05 -9.79
N GLU A 28 -26.46 -7.40 -10.14
CA GLU A 28 -27.28 -7.75 -11.31
C GLU A 28 -26.47 -7.63 -12.61
N GLU A 29 -25.67 -6.58 -12.75
CA GLU A 29 -24.83 -6.36 -13.93
C GLU A 29 -23.69 -7.38 -14.05
N GLU A 30 -23.07 -7.78 -12.95
CA GLU A 30 -21.99 -8.78 -12.90
C GLU A 30 -22.48 -10.21 -13.18
N MET A 31 -23.74 -10.48 -12.86
CA MET A 31 -24.38 -11.80 -13.00
C MET A 31 -25.29 -11.89 -14.22
N LYS A 32 -25.32 -10.87 -15.06
CA LYS A 32 -26.21 -10.75 -16.20
C LYS A 32 -26.01 -11.89 -17.20
N PRO A 33 -27.08 -12.55 -17.70
CA PRO A 33 -26.95 -13.55 -18.74
C PRO A 33 -26.35 -12.97 -20.03
N GLY A 34 -25.50 -13.75 -20.68
CA GLY A 34 -24.86 -13.36 -21.94
C GLY A 34 -23.58 -12.54 -21.80
N LEU A 35 -23.07 -12.35 -20.59
CA LEU A 35 -21.70 -11.85 -20.40
C LEU A 35 -20.69 -12.89 -20.87
N GLU A 36 -19.58 -12.42 -21.43
CA GLU A 36 -18.50 -13.28 -21.96
C GLU A 36 -17.14 -12.87 -21.40
N GLY A 37 -16.19 -13.81 -21.42
CA GLY A 37 -14.80 -13.57 -21.03
C GLY A 37 -14.67 -13.09 -19.58
N TYR A 38 -13.89 -12.06 -19.38
CA TYR A 38 -13.60 -11.52 -18.05
C TYR A 38 -14.67 -10.55 -17.50
N ASP A 39 -15.75 -10.29 -18.25
CA ASP A 39 -16.92 -9.58 -17.74
C ASP A 39 -17.76 -10.43 -16.77
N VAL A 40 -17.61 -11.75 -16.83
CA VAL A 40 -18.45 -12.70 -16.11
C VAL A 40 -18.13 -12.74 -14.64
N GLY A 41 -19.12 -12.49 -13.79
CA GLY A 41 -19.08 -12.77 -12.36
C GLY A 41 -19.54 -14.20 -12.04
N GLN A 42 -18.95 -14.81 -11.04
CA GLN A 42 -19.33 -16.11 -10.52
C GLN A 42 -19.72 -16.00 -9.04
N LEU A 43 -20.95 -16.39 -8.72
CA LEU A 43 -21.41 -16.40 -7.33
C LEU A 43 -20.77 -17.55 -6.56
N THR A 44 -20.28 -17.25 -5.36
CA THR A 44 -19.64 -18.22 -4.46
C THR A 44 -20.56 -18.65 -3.34
N GLU A 45 -20.21 -19.75 -2.65
CA GLU A 45 -20.91 -20.24 -1.45
C GLU A 45 -20.95 -19.23 -0.29
N LEU A 46 -20.06 -18.26 -0.28
CA LEU A 46 -20.01 -17.17 0.71
C LEU A 46 -20.82 -15.93 0.30
N ASP A 47 -21.63 -16.04 -0.76
CA ASP A 47 -22.46 -14.94 -1.29
C ASP A 47 -21.64 -13.74 -1.83
N ALA A 48 -20.34 -13.90 -2.05
CA ALA A 48 -19.49 -12.96 -2.72
C ALA A 48 -19.30 -13.34 -4.19
N VAL A 49 -19.18 -12.36 -5.07
CA VAL A 49 -18.86 -12.59 -6.50
C VAL A 49 -17.38 -12.76 -6.68
N ASN A 50 -16.98 -13.76 -7.48
CA ASN A 50 -15.61 -13.93 -7.95
C ASN A 50 -15.49 -13.54 -9.42
N VAL A 51 -14.41 -12.88 -9.79
CA VAL A 51 -14.09 -12.48 -11.17
C VAL A 51 -12.66 -12.88 -11.55
N MET A 52 -12.41 -13.02 -12.83
CA MET A 52 -11.08 -13.26 -13.37
C MET A 52 -10.54 -11.97 -13.99
N THR A 53 -9.27 -11.67 -13.74
CA THR A 53 -8.62 -10.42 -14.22
C THR A 53 -7.75 -10.63 -15.46
N GLY A 54 -7.83 -11.80 -16.09
CA GLY A 54 -7.10 -12.11 -17.32
C GLY A 54 -5.62 -12.44 -17.08
N ILE A 55 -4.80 -12.06 -18.03
CA ILE A 55 -3.36 -12.36 -18.00
C ILE A 55 -2.62 -11.60 -16.88
N TYR A 56 -3.17 -10.47 -16.43
CA TYR A 56 -2.63 -9.68 -15.34
C TYR A 56 -3.40 -9.99 -14.05
N THR A 57 -2.79 -10.78 -13.18
CA THR A 57 -3.32 -11.12 -11.86
C THR A 57 -2.69 -10.27 -10.74
N GLY A 58 -1.97 -9.24 -11.12
CA GLY A 58 -1.32 -8.26 -10.28
C GLY A 58 -1.03 -7.00 -11.08
N ARG A 59 -0.53 -5.96 -10.40
CA ARG A 59 -0.08 -4.73 -11.08
C ARG A 59 1.10 -5.05 -12.01
N SER A 60 1.25 -4.19 -13.02
CA SER A 60 2.38 -4.25 -13.95
C SER A 60 3.27 -3.00 -13.81
N PRO A 61 4.23 -2.99 -12.88
CA PRO A 61 5.13 -1.84 -12.68
C PRO A 61 5.95 -1.49 -13.92
N LYS A 62 6.23 -2.49 -14.78
CA LYS A 62 6.95 -2.28 -16.04
C LYS A 62 6.17 -1.43 -17.04
N ASP A 63 4.85 -1.41 -16.93
CA ASP A 63 3.93 -0.68 -17.82
C ASP A 63 3.43 0.64 -17.20
N LYS A 64 3.94 1.01 -16.03
CA LYS A 64 3.68 2.32 -15.41
C LYS A 64 4.55 3.40 -16.05
N PHE A 65 3.93 4.51 -16.46
CA PHE A 65 4.60 5.67 -17.05
C PHE A 65 3.99 6.96 -16.52
N ILE A 66 4.81 8.01 -16.45
CA ILE A 66 4.40 9.35 -16.06
C ILE A 66 4.81 10.32 -17.18
N VAL A 67 3.90 11.15 -17.64
CA VAL A 67 4.21 12.16 -18.65
C VAL A 67 5.26 13.11 -18.10
N MET A 68 6.36 13.26 -18.83
CA MET A 68 7.38 14.25 -18.52
C MET A 68 7.07 15.55 -19.25
N ASP A 69 6.69 16.56 -18.51
CA ASP A 69 6.39 17.91 -18.98
C ASP A 69 7.13 18.97 -18.16
N ASP A 70 6.82 20.25 -18.39
CA ASP A 70 7.52 21.35 -17.72
C ASP A 70 7.32 21.39 -16.18
N VAL A 71 6.27 20.77 -15.67
CA VAL A 71 5.99 20.68 -14.22
C VAL A 71 6.62 19.41 -13.64
N SER A 72 6.32 18.26 -14.24
CA SER A 72 6.73 16.96 -13.69
C SER A 72 8.24 16.71 -13.79
N LYS A 73 8.93 17.27 -14.78
CA LYS A 73 10.37 17.08 -14.98
C LYS A 73 11.21 17.46 -13.76
N ASP A 74 10.78 18.47 -13.02
CA ASP A 74 11.52 19.03 -11.87
C ASP A 74 11.02 18.52 -10.52
N THR A 75 9.87 17.83 -10.48
CA THR A 75 9.23 17.36 -9.24
C THR A 75 9.31 15.86 -9.04
N VAL A 76 9.22 15.08 -10.10
CA VAL A 76 9.20 13.61 -10.03
C VAL A 76 10.60 13.06 -9.79
N TRP A 77 10.69 12.06 -8.94
CA TRP A 77 11.89 11.27 -8.74
C TRP A 77 12.01 10.22 -9.85
N TRP A 78 12.60 10.64 -10.97
CA TRP A 78 12.70 9.80 -12.16
C TRP A 78 13.67 8.64 -12.01
N THR A 79 13.35 7.53 -12.67
CA THR A 79 14.29 6.42 -12.84
C THR A 79 15.54 6.89 -13.59
N SER A 80 16.69 6.38 -13.18
CA SER A 80 17.98 6.65 -13.84
C SER A 80 18.75 5.37 -14.09
N ASP A 81 19.85 5.45 -14.83
CA ASP A 81 20.71 4.28 -15.04
C ASP A 81 21.43 3.85 -13.75
N GLU A 82 21.73 4.81 -12.89
CA GLU A 82 22.37 4.57 -11.60
C GLU A 82 21.40 3.99 -10.57
N PHE A 83 20.18 4.55 -10.48
CA PHE A 83 19.16 4.14 -9.51
C PHE A 83 17.81 3.90 -10.18
N LYS A 84 17.46 2.64 -10.33
CA LYS A 84 16.18 2.24 -10.94
C LYS A 84 15.02 2.39 -9.98
N ASN A 85 13.91 2.95 -10.50
CA ASN A 85 12.60 2.96 -9.86
C ASN A 85 11.49 2.84 -10.91
N ASP A 86 10.23 2.90 -10.49
CA ASP A 86 9.08 2.70 -11.39
C ASP A 86 8.57 4.01 -12.04
N ASN A 87 9.24 5.16 -11.79
CA ASN A 87 8.85 6.44 -12.38
C ASN A 87 9.53 6.63 -13.74
N LYS A 88 8.99 5.96 -14.74
CA LYS A 88 9.49 6.04 -16.12
C LYS A 88 8.82 7.18 -16.87
N PRO A 89 9.58 8.01 -17.57
CA PRO A 89 9.02 9.12 -18.34
C PRO A 89 8.29 8.61 -19.58
N ALA A 90 7.17 9.24 -19.89
CA ALA A 90 6.47 9.13 -21.18
C ALA A 90 6.44 10.48 -21.89
N SER A 91 6.49 10.43 -23.21
CA SER A 91 6.29 11.62 -24.04
C SER A 91 4.82 12.06 -24.09
N LYS A 92 4.59 13.32 -24.44
CA LYS A 92 3.23 13.79 -24.71
C LYS A 92 2.57 13.00 -25.85
N ALA A 93 3.31 12.62 -26.88
CA ALA A 93 2.78 11.80 -27.98
C ALA A 93 2.29 10.42 -27.50
N ALA A 94 3.02 9.78 -26.58
CA ALA A 94 2.57 8.53 -25.97
C ALA A 94 1.29 8.71 -25.14
N TRP A 95 1.22 9.80 -24.37
CA TRP A 95 0.01 10.16 -23.63
C TRP A 95 -1.19 10.40 -24.55
N ASP A 96 -1.03 11.21 -25.55
CA ASP A 96 -2.10 11.57 -26.48
C ASP A 96 -2.66 10.32 -27.19
N GLU A 97 -1.80 9.39 -27.60
CA GLU A 97 -2.23 8.13 -28.22
C GLU A 97 -2.93 7.20 -27.24
N CYS A 98 -2.40 7.00 -26.02
CA CYS A 98 -3.06 6.19 -24.99
C CYS A 98 -4.44 6.76 -24.65
N LYS A 99 -4.56 8.07 -24.49
CA LYS A 99 -5.84 8.74 -24.21
C LYS A 99 -6.82 8.60 -25.39
N ARG A 100 -6.34 8.75 -26.62
CA ARG A 100 -7.15 8.54 -27.82
C ARG A 100 -7.72 7.11 -27.87
N LEU A 101 -6.89 6.10 -27.61
CA LEU A 101 -7.30 4.69 -27.56
C LEU A 101 -8.34 4.44 -26.46
N ALA A 102 -8.14 5.00 -25.28
CA ALA A 102 -9.09 4.87 -24.17
C ALA A 102 -10.44 5.51 -24.50
N VAL A 103 -10.44 6.72 -25.02
CA VAL A 103 -11.64 7.44 -25.43
C VAL A 103 -12.39 6.70 -26.54
N GLN A 104 -11.68 6.19 -27.53
CA GLN A 104 -12.26 5.37 -28.59
C GLN A 104 -12.91 4.09 -28.03
N GLN A 105 -12.21 3.38 -27.12
CA GLN A 105 -12.71 2.15 -26.51
C GLN A 105 -13.97 2.41 -25.67
N LEU A 106 -14.01 3.52 -24.94
CA LEU A 106 -15.11 3.88 -24.05
C LEU A 106 -16.28 4.56 -24.76
N SER A 107 -16.19 4.85 -26.06
CA SER A 107 -17.29 5.43 -26.84
C SER A 107 -18.23 4.36 -27.41
N ASN A 108 -19.47 4.78 -27.74
CA ASN A 108 -20.50 3.97 -28.39
C ASN A 108 -20.93 2.70 -27.62
N LYS A 109 -20.99 2.79 -26.30
CA LYS A 109 -21.39 1.67 -25.45
C LYS A 109 -21.96 2.12 -24.11
N LYS A 110 -22.41 1.14 -23.33
CA LYS A 110 -22.78 1.32 -21.93
C LYS A 110 -21.52 1.51 -21.07
N LEU A 111 -21.58 2.45 -20.14
CA LEU A 111 -20.48 2.78 -19.23
C LEU A 111 -20.94 2.80 -17.76
N TYR A 112 -19.97 2.57 -16.90
CA TYR A 112 -20.07 2.77 -15.46
C TYR A 112 -19.20 3.96 -15.07
N VAL A 113 -19.78 4.94 -14.40
CA VAL A 113 -19.07 6.13 -13.91
C VAL A 113 -19.17 6.13 -12.38
N MET A 114 -18.02 6.11 -11.73
CA MET A 114 -17.91 6.16 -10.28
C MET A 114 -17.26 7.48 -9.87
N ASP A 115 -18.04 8.33 -9.20
CA ASP A 115 -17.58 9.55 -8.54
C ASP A 115 -17.34 9.23 -7.06
N VAL A 116 -16.09 9.32 -6.63
CA VAL A 116 -15.66 8.87 -5.31
C VAL A 116 -14.58 9.78 -4.74
N PHE A 117 -14.27 9.59 -3.47
CA PHE A 117 -13.14 10.27 -2.84
C PHE A 117 -12.03 9.28 -2.48
N CYS A 118 -10.78 9.74 -2.62
CA CYS A 118 -9.60 9.15 -2.04
C CYS A 118 -9.18 9.99 -0.83
N GLY A 119 -9.35 9.48 0.38
CA GLY A 119 -9.15 10.19 1.64
C GLY A 119 -10.45 10.52 2.39
N THR A 120 -10.42 10.30 3.71
CA THR A 120 -11.58 10.52 4.58
C THR A 120 -11.69 11.97 5.07
N ASN A 121 -10.57 12.69 5.20
CA ASN A 121 -10.57 14.08 5.65
C ASN A 121 -10.95 15.01 4.51
N HIS A 122 -11.97 15.83 4.73
CA HIS A 122 -12.57 16.71 3.72
C HIS A 122 -11.54 17.61 3.02
N ASP A 123 -10.65 18.23 3.78
CA ASP A 123 -9.71 19.23 3.25
C ASP A 123 -8.50 18.62 2.54
N SER A 124 -8.30 17.30 2.67
CA SER A 124 -7.12 16.58 2.16
C SER A 124 -7.48 15.51 1.14
N ARG A 125 -8.77 15.24 0.94
CA ARG A 125 -9.24 14.22 -0.01
C ARG A 125 -9.11 14.68 -1.46
N MET A 126 -9.01 13.72 -2.36
CA MET A 126 -9.06 13.93 -3.81
C MET A 126 -10.37 13.38 -4.37
N ALA A 127 -11.11 14.20 -5.11
CA ALA A 127 -12.31 13.80 -5.82
C ALA A 127 -11.94 13.16 -7.16
N ILE A 128 -12.37 11.92 -7.38
CA ILE A 128 -11.98 11.14 -8.55
C ILE A 128 -13.21 10.69 -9.32
N ARG A 129 -13.16 10.83 -10.64
CA ARG A 129 -14.11 10.21 -11.56
C ARG A 129 -13.45 9.06 -12.28
N PHE A 130 -13.93 7.83 -12.04
CA PHE A 130 -13.56 6.65 -12.80
C PHE A 130 -14.58 6.41 -13.92
N ILE A 131 -14.10 6.20 -15.12
CA ILE A 131 -14.92 5.88 -16.30
C ILE A 131 -14.50 4.49 -16.78
N MET A 132 -15.44 3.55 -16.80
CA MET A 132 -15.19 2.12 -17.04
C MET A 132 -16.30 1.49 -17.87
N GLU A 133 -15.95 0.40 -18.58
CA GLU A 133 -16.92 -0.41 -19.33
C GLU A 133 -17.26 -1.76 -18.66
N VAL A 134 -16.62 -2.10 -17.54
CA VAL A 134 -16.76 -3.38 -16.85
C VAL A 134 -17.44 -3.19 -15.49
N ALA A 135 -18.55 -3.90 -15.26
CA ALA A 135 -19.36 -3.75 -14.05
C ALA A 135 -18.57 -4.04 -12.76
N TRP A 136 -17.82 -5.15 -12.73
CA TRP A 136 -17.07 -5.51 -11.53
C TRP A 136 -15.89 -4.58 -11.23
N GLN A 137 -15.36 -3.86 -12.21
CA GLN A 137 -14.37 -2.80 -11.94
C GLN A 137 -15.03 -1.62 -11.20
N ALA A 138 -16.26 -1.28 -11.54
CA ALA A 138 -17.05 -0.30 -10.77
C ALA A 138 -17.34 -0.80 -9.34
N HIS A 139 -17.61 -2.09 -9.17
CA HIS A 139 -17.77 -2.72 -7.86
C HIS A 139 -16.47 -2.64 -7.04
N PHE A 140 -15.33 -2.92 -7.65
CA PHE A 140 -14.02 -2.74 -7.01
C PHE A 140 -13.81 -1.31 -6.53
N VAL A 141 -14.09 -0.32 -7.37
CA VAL A 141 -14.02 1.11 -6.99
C VAL A 141 -14.96 1.43 -5.84
N LYS A 142 -16.19 0.91 -5.87
CA LYS A 142 -17.17 1.10 -4.79
C LYS A 142 -16.69 0.54 -3.46
N ASN A 143 -15.99 -0.59 -3.47
CA ASN A 143 -15.38 -1.19 -2.27
C ASN A 143 -14.19 -0.40 -1.76
N MET A 144 -13.34 0.10 -2.66
CA MET A 144 -12.01 0.62 -2.29
C MET A 144 -11.94 2.12 -2.08
N PHE A 145 -12.91 2.88 -2.55
CA PHE A 145 -12.93 4.33 -2.43
C PHE A 145 -14.11 4.78 -1.56
N ILE A 146 -14.09 6.05 -1.19
CA ILE A 146 -15.09 6.62 -0.29
C ILE A 146 -16.24 7.18 -1.12
N ALA A 147 -17.45 6.67 -0.85
CA ALA A 147 -18.65 7.14 -1.52
C ALA A 147 -19.02 8.57 -1.06
N PRO A 148 -19.38 9.46 -2.00
CA PRO A 148 -19.93 10.74 -1.66
C PRO A 148 -21.33 10.59 -1.04
N THR A 149 -21.72 11.58 -0.23
CA THR A 149 -23.12 11.75 0.18
C THR A 149 -23.98 12.16 -1.03
N ALA A 150 -25.30 12.09 -0.92
CA ALA A 150 -26.19 12.52 -2.00
C ALA A 150 -25.95 13.98 -2.40
N GLU A 151 -25.76 14.87 -1.43
CA GLU A 151 -25.47 16.29 -1.65
C GLU A 151 -24.11 16.51 -2.33
N GLU A 152 -23.07 15.78 -1.88
CA GLU A 152 -21.75 15.83 -2.50
C GLU A 152 -21.78 15.31 -3.95
N LEU A 153 -22.59 14.28 -4.22
CA LEU A 153 -22.73 13.72 -5.56
C LEU A 153 -23.43 14.69 -6.53
N GLU A 154 -24.45 15.42 -6.06
CA GLU A 154 -25.14 16.44 -6.89
C GLU A 154 -24.20 17.57 -7.32
N ASN A 155 -23.24 17.93 -6.46
CA ASN A 155 -22.29 19.01 -6.69
C ASN A 155 -20.89 18.51 -7.04
N PHE A 156 -20.74 17.24 -7.40
CA PHE A 156 -19.45 16.61 -7.58
C PHE A 156 -18.62 17.24 -8.72
N LYS A 157 -17.43 17.67 -8.38
CA LYS A 157 -16.42 18.16 -9.33
C LYS A 157 -15.15 17.33 -9.13
N PRO A 158 -14.77 16.50 -10.11
CA PRO A 158 -13.57 15.69 -9.99
C PRO A 158 -12.30 16.54 -10.05
N ASP A 159 -11.37 16.26 -9.15
CA ASP A 159 -10.00 16.76 -9.20
C ASP A 159 -9.15 15.92 -10.16
N PHE A 160 -9.51 14.66 -10.34
CA PHE A 160 -8.77 13.67 -11.11
C PHE A 160 -9.70 12.75 -11.90
N ILE A 161 -9.32 12.43 -13.13
CA ILE A 161 -10.09 11.54 -14.02
C ILE A 161 -9.27 10.28 -14.32
N SER A 162 -9.86 9.11 -14.13
CA SER A 162 -9.26 7.83 -14.53
C SER A 162 -10.09 7.17 -15.63
N TYR A 163 -9.47 6.98 -16.79
CA TYR A 163 -10.04 6.26 -17.93
C TYR A 163 -9.57 4.80 -17.87
N ASN A 164 -10.44 3.88 -17.54
CA ASN A 164 -10.12 2.45 -17.53
C ASN A 164 -10.69 1.78 -18.78
N ALA A 165 -9.84 1.59 -19.78
CA ALA A 165 -10.16 0.94 -21.04
C ALA A 165 -9.43 -0.42 -21.15
N ALA A 166 -9.74 -1.34 -20.22
CA ALA A 166 -9.08 -2.63 -20.06
C ALA A 166 -9.06 -3.49 -21.34
N LYS A 167 -10.02 -3.30 -22.25
CA LYS A 167 -10.16 -4.06 -23.50
C LYS A 167 -9.35 -3.49 -24.66
N ALA A 168 -8.78 -2.27 -24.53
CA ALA A 168 -7.95 -1.66 -25.56
C ALA A 168 -6.47 -2.02 -25.38
N LYS A 169 -5.71 -1.96 -26.47
CA LYS A 169 -4.27 -2.24 -26.51
C LYS A 169 -3.51 -1.13 -27.24
N VAL A 170 -2.25 -0.91 -26.84
CA VAL A 170 -1.32 -0.01 -27.52
C VAL A 170 -0.46 -0.82 -28.48
N GLU A 171 -0.94 -1.06 -29.68
CA GLU A 171 -0.22 -1.92 -30.65
C GLU A 171 1.13 -1.33 -31.08
N ASN A 172 1.21 0.01 -31.21
CA ASN A 172 2.41 0.74 -31.60
C ASN A 172 3.28 1.18 -30.40
N TYR A 173 3.24 0.44 -29.30
CA TYR A 173 3.93 0.80 -28.05
C TYR A 173 5.43 1.05 -28.22
N LYS A 174 6.12 0.31 -29.11
CA LYS A 174 7.56 0.47 -29.36
C LYS A 174 7.90 1.85 -29.91
N GLU A 175 7.10 2.34 -30.85
CA GLU A 175 7.27 3.66 -31.44
C GLU A 175 7.04 4.79 -30.43
N LEU A 176 6.22 4.52 -29.42
CA LEU A 176 5.89 5.46 -28.34
C LEU A 176 6.86 5.37 -27.14
N GLY A 177 7.83 4.47 -27.17
CA GLY A 177 8.76 4.26 -26.07
C GLY A 177 8.15 3.59 -24.84
N LEU A 178 7.02 2.89 -25.00
CA LEU A 178 6.35 2.13 -23.94
C LEU A 178 6.89 0.70 -23.87
N ASN A 179 6.61 0.00 -22.78
CA ASN A 179 7.17 -1.32 -22.51
C ASN A 179 6.44 -2.46 -23.24
N SER A 180 5.12 -2.37 -23.36
CA SER A 180 4.28 -3.40 -23.97
C SER A 180 2.97 -2.80 -24.50
N GLU A 181 2.07 -3.65 -25.01
CA GLU A 181 0.71 -3.28 -25.41
C GLU A 181 -0.17 -2.82 -24.22
N THR A 182 0.32 -2.96 -23.01
CA THR A 182 -0.33 -2.56 -21.76
C THR A 182 0.24 -1.23 -21.29
N ALA A 183 -0.60 -0.35 -20.76
CA ALA A 183 -0.16 0.92 -20.18
C ALA A 183 -1.02 1.30 -18.97
N ALA A 184 -0.33 1.74 -17.93
CA ALA A 184 -0.89 2.54 -16.84
C ALA A 184 -0.12 3.86 -16.82
N ILE A 185 -0.67 4.86 -17.49
CA ILE A 185 0.01 6.13 -17.76
C ILE A 185 -0.70 7.28 -17.05
N PHE A 186 0.11 8.17 -16.44
CA PHE A 186 -0.37 9.30 -15.64
C PHE A 186 0.09 10.61 -16.26
N ASN A 187 -0.83 11.57 -16.30
CA ASN A 187 -0.53 12.97 -16.59
C ASN A 187 -0.81 13.79 -15.33
N LEU A 188 0.24 14.18 -14.61
CA LEU A 188 0.13 14.88 -13.33
C LEU A 188 -0.36 16.31 -13.49
N THR A 189 -0.03 16.95 -14.61
CA THR A 189 -0.45 18.33 -14.92
C THR A 189 -1.92 18.41 -15.29
N GLU A 190 -2.39 17.50 -16.14
CA GLU A 190 -3.80 17.40 -16.53
C GLU A 190 -4.66 16.68 -15.48
N ARG A 191 -4.04 16.02 -14.51
CA ARG A 191 -4.70 15.23 -13.46
C ARG A 191 -5.55 14.10 -14.03
N GLU A 192 -4.93 13.28 -14.87
CA GLU A 192 -5.58 12.16 -15.53
C GLU A 192 -4.73 10.90 -15.51
N GLN A 193 -5.41 9.75 -15.53
CA GLN A 193 -4.83 8.42 -15.69
C GLN A 193 -5.53 7.70 -16.83
N VAL A 194 -4.76 6.96 -17.62
CA VAL A 194 -5.27 6.00 -18.61
C VAL A 194 -4.74 4.61 -18.29
N ILE A 195 -5.64 3.62 -18.24
CA ILE A 195 -5.33 2.20 -18.08
C ILE A 195 -5.77 1.46 -19.34
N LEU A 196 -4.84 0.73 -19.97
CA LEU A 196 -5.06 -0.06 -21.17
C LEU A 196 -4.55 -1.48 -20.99
N ASN A 197 -5.33 -2.46 -21.48
CA ASN A 197 -4.97 -3.87 -21.59
C ASN A 197 -4.66 -4.58 -20.26
N THR A 198 -5.17 -4.10 -19.16
CA THR A 198 -5.15 -4.81 -17.88
C THR A 198 -6.51 -4.66 -17.19
N TRP A 199 -7.00 -5.78 -16.65
CA TRP A 199 -8.29 -5.81 -15.95
C TRP A 199 -8.12 -5.72 -14.44
N TYR A 200 -6.90 -5.87 -13.95
CA TYR A 200 -6.59 -5.94 -12.53
C TYR A 200 -6.99 -4.63 -11.80
N GLY A 201 -7.91 -4.76 -10.83
CA GLY A 201 -8.45 -3.62 -10.09
C GLY A 201 -7.41 -2.82 -9.32
N GLY A 202 -6.35 -3.48 -8.87
CA GLY A 202 -5.25 -2.86 -8.14
C GLY A 202 -4.53 -1.74 -8.89
N GLU A 203 -4.62 -1.65 -10.22
CA GLU A 203 -4.06 -0.51 -10.99
C GLU A 203 -4.82 0.79 -10.67
N MET A 204 -6.13 0.73 -10.51
CA MET A 204 -6.94 1.90 -10.10
C MET A 204 -6.61 2.30 -8.64
N LYS A 205 -6.60 1.33 -7.73
CA LYS A 205 -6.32 1.56 -6.31
C LYS A 205 -4.94 2.17 -6.10
N LYS A 206 -3.90 1.50 -6.56
CA LYS A 206 -2.51 1.92 -6.37
C LYS A 206 -2.14 3.12 -7.24
N GLY A 207 -2.80 3.29 -8.37
CA GLY A 207 -2.67 4.50 -9.18
C GLY A 207 -3.08 5.75 -8.39
N MET A 208 -4.21 5.71 -7.70
CA MET A 208 -4.65 6.85 -6.88
C MET A 208 -3.81 7.02 -5.62
N PHE A 209 -3.32 5.93 -5.04
CA PHE A 209 -2.32 6.02 -3.97
C PHE A 209 -1.05 6.75 -4.43
N SER A 210 -0.54 6.42 -5.60
CA SER A 210 0.59 7.14 -6.21
C SER A 210 0.28 8.63 -6.41
N MET A 211 -0.93 8.98 -6.81
CA MET A 211 -1.34 10.38 -6.96
C MET A 211 -1.42 11.10 -5.62
N MET A 212 -1.94 10.48 -4.58
CA MET A 212 -1.90 11.03 -3.22
C MET A 212 -0.46 11.23 -2.75
N ASN A 213 0.43 10.28 -3.04
CA ASN A 213 1.87 10.39 -2.76
C ASN A 213 2.56 11.52 -3.53
N TYR A 214 2.00 11.97 -4.64
CA TYR A 214 2.51 13.14 -5.35
C TYR A 214 1.97 14.45 -4.77
N TYR A 215 0.64 14.57 -4.66
CA TYR A 215 0.01 15.85 -4.32
C TYR A 215 0.09 16.19 -2.82
N LEU A 216 -0.10 15.23 -1.92
CA LEU A 216 -0.15 15.52 -0.48
C LEU A 216 1.17 16.04 0.10
N PRO A 217 2.33 15.40 -0.16
CA PRO A 217 3.59 15.91 0.40
C PRO A 217 3.96 17.29 -0.13
N LEU A 218 3.60 17.61 -1.37
CA LEU A 218 3.82 18.95 -1.94
C LEU A 218 2.98 20.02 -1.23
N ASN A 219 1.91 19.62 -0.54
CA ASN A 219 1.04 20.49 0.26
C ASN A 219 1.27 20.35 1.78
N GLY A 220 2.41 19.80 2.18
CA GLY A 220 2.81 19.71 3.59
C GLY A 220 2.09 18.65 4.40
N MET A 221 1.56 17.61 3.76
CA MET A 221 0.88 16.48 4.41
C MET A 221 1.68 15.19 4.25
N ALA A 222 1.65 14.32 5.26
CA ALA A 222 2.25 13.00 5.14
C ALA A 222 1.33 12.06 4.37
N SER A 223 1.90 11.29 3.46
CA SER A 223 1.25 10.22 2.73
C SER A 223 2.03 8.93 3.00
N MET A 224 1.34 7.85 3.40
CA MET A 224 1.97 6.72 4.06
C MET A 224 1.39 5.38 3.59
N HIS A 225 2.28 4.46 3.25
CA HIS A 225 1.95 3.06 3.04
C HIS A 225 2.05 2.32 4.38
N CYS A 226 0.98 2.34 5.14
CA CYS A 226 0.93 1.78 6.50
C CYS A 226 -0.49 1.35 6.87
N SER A 227 -0.60 0.46 7.86
CA SER A 227 -1.85 0.26 8.60
C SER A 227 -1.92 1.26 9.76
N ALA A 228 -3.14 1.53 10.22
CA ALA A 228 -3.36 2.41 11.38
C ALA A 228 -4.51 1.90 12.24
N ASN A 229 -4.36 2.03 13.55
CA ASN A 229 -5.39 1.70 14.53
C ASN A 229 -5.38 2.66 15.72
N THR A 230 -6.41 2.58 16.53
CA THR A 230 -6.52 3.30 17.81
C THR A 230 -6.78 2.33 18.96
N ASP A 231 -6.76 2.84 20.19
CA ASP A 231 -7.32 2.11 21.33
C ASP A 231 -8.86 2.01 21.22
N MET A 232 -9.49 1.34 22.18
CA MET A 232 -10.95 1.12 22.20
C MET A 232 -11.75 2.42 22.45
N ASN A 233 -11.10 3.52 22.79
CA ASN A 233 -11.71 4.84 22.96
C ASN A 233 -11.58 5.72 21.70
N GLY A 234 -10.93 5.21 20.65
CA GLY A 234 -10.66 5.98 19.44
C GLY A 234 -9.49 6.96 19.59
N GLU A 235 -8.63 6.74 20.58
CA GLU A 235 -7.45 7.54 20.89
C GLU A 235 -6.17 6.71 20.70
N ASN A 236 -5.01 7.28 21.04
CA ASN A 236 -3.73 6.59 20.99
C ASN A 236 -3.47 5.92 19.64
N THR A 237 -3.53 6.70 18.57
CA THR A 237 -3.29 6.23 17.20
C THR A 237 -1.88 5.69 17.03
N ALA A 238 -1.77 4.51 16.41
CA ALA A 238 -0.52 3.87 16.05
C ALA A 238 -0.46 3.59 14.54
N LEU A 239 0.71 3.82 13.94
CA LEU A 239 1.01 3.53 12.54
C LEU A 239 1.95 2.34 12.45
N PHE A 240 1.65 1.41 11.54
CA PHE A 240 2.44 0.21 11.30
C PHE A 240 2.90 0.20 9.83
N PHE A 241 4.18 0.43 9.61
CA PHE A 241 4.82 0.28 8.31
C PHE A 241 5.48 -1.09 8.22
N GLY A 242 5.50 -1.68 7.05
CA GLY A 242 6.17 -2.96 6.85
C GLY A 242 5.87 -3.52 5.47
N LEU A 243 6.82 -4.29 4.95
CA LEU A 243 6.69 -5.02 3.70
C LEU A 243 5.96 -6.36 3.93
N SER A 244 5.66 -7.06 2.85
CA SER A 244 5.03 -8.38 2.93
C SER A 244 5.85 -9.34 3.81
N GLY A 245 5.17 -10.10 4.68
CA GLY A 245 5.79 -11.08 5.57
C GLY A 245 6.36 -10.52 6.87
N THR A 246 6.29 -9.22 7.12
CA THR A 246 6.75 -8.60 8.37
C THR A 246 5.75 -8.66 9.52
N GLY A 247 4.51 -9.06 9.24
CA GLY A 247 3.44 -9.13 10.24
C GLY A 247 2.56 -7.88 10.31
N LYS A 248 2.64 -6.96 9.35
CA LYS A 248 1.88 -5.70 9.34
C LYS A 248 0.39 -5.93 9.61
N THR A 249 -0.28 -6.78 8.85
CA THR A 249 -1.71 -7.06 9.02
C THR A 249 -2.00 -7.73 10.36
N THR A 250 -1.23 -8.75 10.72
CA THR A 250 -1.43 -9.52 11.96
C THR A 250 -1.26 -8.65 13.21
N LEU A 251 -0.26 -7.78 13.23
CA LEU A 251 0.07 -6.95 14.39
C LEU A 251 -0.80 -5.70 14.50
N SER A 252 -1.28 -5.15 13.39
CA SER A 252 -2.21 -4.02 13.40
C SER A 252 -3.66 -4.43 13.68
N THR A 253 -4.01 -5.70 13.43
CA THR A 253 -5.31 -6.29 13.76
C THR A 253 -5.23 -6.94 15.15
N ASP A 254 -5.48 -6.15 16.17
CA ASP A 254 -5.48 -6.58 17.58
C ASP A 254 -6.91 -6.49 18.12
N PRO A 255 -7.44 -7.53 18.80
CA PRO A 255 -8.78 -7.48 19.38
C PRO A 255 -8.96 -6.36 20.43
N LYS A 256 -7.88 -5.78 20.93
CA LYS A 256 -7.86 -4.63 21.86
C LYS A 256 -7.81 -3.27 21.15
N ARG A 257 -7.81 -3.25 19.83
CA ARG A 257 -7.66 -2.04 19.02
C ARG A 257 -8.79 -1.88 18.01
N LEU A 258 -9.03 -0.65 17.57
CA LEU A 258 -9.99 -0.31 16.52
C LEU A 258 -9.24 0.06 15.25
N LEU A 259 -9.59 -0.56 14.13
CA LEU A 259 -8.96 -0.33 12.83
C LEU A 259 -9.36 1.04 12.26
N ILE A 260 -8.39 1.85 11.83
CA ILE A 260 -8.60 3.01 10.95
C ILE A 260 -8.56 2.54 9.50
N GLY A 261 -7.56 1.78 9.14
CA GLY A 261 -7.37 1.16 7.82
C GLY A 261 -6.16 0.24 7.79
N ASP A 262 -6.06 -0.57 6.75
CA ASP A 262 -5.07 -1.64 6.68
C ASP A 262 -3.85 -1.35 5.79
N ASP A 263 -3.87 -0.29 4.94
CA ASP A 263 -2.85 -0.17 3.89
C ASP A 263 -2.37 1.26 3.57
N GLU A 264 -3.27 2.24 3.42
CA GLU A 264 -2.95 3.57 2.89
C GLU A 264 -3.55 4.69 3.72
N HIS A 265 -2.70 5.59 4.23
CA HIS A 265 -3.12 6.67 5.12
C HIS A 265 -2.45 8.00 4.78
N GLY A 266 -3.15 9.07 5.10
CA GLY A 266 -2.61 10.42 5.21
C GLY A 266 -2.55 10.89 6.65
N TRP A 267 -1.73 11.90 6.87
CA TRP A 267 -1.65 12.59 8.15
C TRP A 267 -1.56 14.08 7.88
N ASP A 268 -2.65 14.76 8.14
CA ASP A 268 -2.78 16.21 8.03
C ASP A 268 -2.92 16.89 9.41
N ASP A 269 -3.31 18.15 9.44
CA ASP A 269 -3.48 18.89 10.68
C ASP A 269 -4.69 18.44 11.51
N ASN A 270 -5.59 17.64 10.95
CA ASN A 270 -6.76 17.07 11.62
C ASN A 270 -6.53 15.65 12.15
N GLY A 271 -5.36 15.07 11.91
CA GLY A 271 -4.98 13.74 12.37
C GLY A 271 -4.74 12.74 11.24
N VAL A 272 -4.74 11.45 11.59
CA VAL A 272 -4.53 10.34 10.67
C VAL A 272 -5.86 9.97 10.00
N PHE A 273 -5.84 9.75 8.70
CA PHE A 273 -7.01 9.36 7.94
C PHE A 273 -6.70 8.31 6.88
N ASN A 274 -7.64 7.41 6.66
CA ASN A 274 -7.56 6.39 5.62
C ASN A 274 -7.84 7.01 4.25
N PHE A 275 -7.09 6.60 3.23
CA PHE A 275 -7.39 6.97 1.83
C PHE A 275 -8.55 6.17 1.27
N GLU A 276 -8.82 5.00 1.83
CA GLU A 276 -9.68 3.98 1.28
C GLU A 276 -11.02 3.87 2.02
N GLY A 277 -12.04 3.41 1.30
CA GLY A 277 -13.35 3.06 1.88
C GLY A 277 -13.46 1.60 2.30
N GLY A 278 -12.47 0.78 2.00
CA GLY A 278 -12.47 -0.65 2.28
C GLY A 278 -11.09 -1.25 2.36
N CYS A 279 -11.02 -2.57 2.33
CA CYS A 279 -9.80 -3.36 2.42
C CYS A 279 -9.61 -4.22 1.18
N TYR A 280 -8.35 -4.48 0.83
CA TYR A 280 -7.95 -5.30 -0.32
C TYR A 280 -6.93 -6.34 0.12
N ALA A 281 -7.41 -7.50 0.55
CA ALA A 281 -6.61 -8.54 1.19
C ALA A 281 -6.22 -9.67 0.24
N LYS A 282 -5.06 -10.28 0.47
CA LYS A 282 -4.70 -11.58 -0.12
C LYS A 282 -5.52 -12.67 0.53
N VAL A 283 -5.99 -13.64 -0.27
CA VAL A 283 -6.78 -14.77 0.22
C VAL A 283 -6.19 -16.14 -0.14
N ILE A 284 -4.98 -16.16 -0.71
CA ILE A 284 -4.28 -17.43 -0.91
C ILE A 284 -4.01 -18.11 0.43
N ASN A 285 -4.36 -19.40 0.53
CA ASN A 285 -4.29 -20.17 1.77
C ASN A 285 -5.05 -19.54 2.96
N LEU A 286 -6.09 -18.75 2.70
CA LEU A 286 -6.88 -18.12 3.76
C LEU A 286 -7.44 -19.17 4.71
N ASP A 287 -7.16 -19.01 6.00
CA ASP A 287 -7.63 -19.86 7.09
C ASP A 287 -8.56 -19.04 7.99
N LYS A 288 -9.78 -19.55 8.20
CA LYS A 288 -10.83 -18.84 8.96
C LYS A 288 -10.50 -18.67 10.45
N ASP A 289 -9.67 -19.54 11.00
CA ASP A 289 -9.30 -19.50 12.42
C ASP A 289 -8.07 -18.62 12.65
N ALA A 290 -7.17 -18.55 11.65
CA ALA A 290 -5.99 -17.70 11.71
C ALA A 290 -6.30 -16.25 11.33
N GLU A 291 -7.20 -16.02 10.36
CA GLU A 291 -7.56 -14.70 9.83
C GLU A 291 -9.09 -14.50 9.79
N PRO A 292 -9.76 -14.56 10.97
CA PRO A 292 -11.22 -14.54 11.03
C PRO A 292 -11.84 -13.25 10.47
N ASP A 293 -11.20 -12.10 10.63
CA ASP A 293 -11.72 -10.82 10.15
C ASP A 293 -11.81 -10.79 8.63
N ILE A 294 -10.79 -11.27 7.92
CA ILE A 294 -10.79 -11.36 6.46
C ILE A 294 -11.82 -12.38 6.00
N TYR A 295 -11.82 -13.58 6.60
CA TYR A 295 -12.76 -14.64 6.21
C TYR A 295 -14.22 -14.20 6.38
N ASN A 296 -14.57 -13.60 7.52
CA ASN A 296 -15.92 -13.14 7.82
C ASN A 296 -16.34 -11.91 6.99
N ALA A 297 -15.38 -11.19 6.42
CA ALA A 297 -15.65 -10.09 5.51
C ALA A 297 -16.03 -10.55 4.09
N ILE A 298 -15.76 -11.81 3.74
CA ILE A 298 -16.16 -12.42 2.47
C ILE A 298 -17.64 -12.81 2.54
N LYS A 299 -18.48 -11.92 2.08
CA LYS A 299 -19.95 -12.04 2.08
C LYS A 299 -20.51 -11.15 0.97
N ARG A 300 -21.84 -11.03 0.86
CA ARG A 300 -22.47 -10.11 -0.10
C ARG A 300 -21.76 -8.74 -0.11
N ASN A 301 -21.53 -8.18 -1.27
CA ASN A 301 -20.78 -6.94 -1.58
C ASN A 301 -19.25 -7.07 -1.55
N ALA A 302 -18.68 -8.15 -1.01
CA ALA A 302 -17.27 -8.44 -1.26
C ALA A 302 -17.05 -8.91 -2.70
N LEU A 303 -15.88 -8.60 -3.26
CA LEU A 303 -15.48 -8.99 -4.60
C LEU A 303 -14.16 -9.78 -4.54
N LEU A 304 -14.23 -11.06 -4.90
CA LEU A 304 -13.07 -11.94 -5.03
C LEU A 304 -12.45 -11.80 -6.42
N GLU A 305 -11.14 -11.90 -6.51
CA GLU A 305 -10.39 -11.87 -7.77
C GLU A 305 -9.49 -13.10 -7.88
N ASN A 306 -9.66 -13.83 -8.99
CA ASN A 306 -8.82 -14.95 -9.41
C ASN A 306 -8.80 -16.15 -8.47
N VAL A 307 -9.78 -16.30 -7.58
CA VAL A 307 -9.92 -17.54 -6.81
C VAL A 307 -10.53 -18.65 -7.66
N THR A 308 -10.17 -19.89 -7.36
CA THR A 308 -10.80 -21.05 -7.99
C THR A 308 -12.10 -21.39 -7.28
N VAL A 309 -13.16 -21.48 -8.05
CA VAL A 309 -14.52 -21.79 -7.58
C VAL A 309 -15.09 -22.92 -8.41
N ASP A 310 -15.60 -23.97 -7.76
CA ASP A 310 -16.19 -25.09 -8.44
C ASP A 310 -17.62 -24.79 -8.95
N LYS A 311 -18.26 -25.78 -9.59
CA LYS A 311 -19.61 -25.66 -10.15
C LYS A 311 -20.69 -25.40 -9.11
N ASP A 312 -20.45 -25.74 -7.85
CA ASP A 312 -21.38 -25.59 -6.73
C ASP A 312 -21.09 -24.28 -5.93
N GLY A 313 -20.15 -23.46 -6.41
CA GLY A 313 -19.78 -22.18 -5.80
C GLY A 313 -18.76 -22.30 -4.67
N LYS A 314 -18.22 -23.49 -4.44
CA LYS A 314 -17.23 -23.71 -3.38
C LYS A 314 -15.87 -23.15 -3.76
N ILE A 315 -15.28 -22.41 -2.83
CA ILE A 315 -13.98 -21.75 -3.01
C ILE A 315 -12.85 -22.67 -2.56
N ASP A 316 -11.80 -22.78 -3.38
CA ASP A 316 -10.51 -23.36 -3.00
C ASP A 316 -9.47 -22.26 -2.83
N PHE A 317 -9.28 -21.80 -1.60
CA PHE A 317 -8.28 -20.77 -1.29
C PHE A 317 -6.82 -21.24 -1.41
N ALA A 318 -6.57 -22.55 -1.47
CA ALA A 318 -5.23 -23.12 -1.60
C ALA A 318 -4.79 -23.26 -3.05
N ASP A 319 -5.71 -23.17 -4.01
CA ASP A 319 -5.39 -23.34 -5.43
C ASP A 319 -4.60 -22.15 -5.97
N LYS A 320 -3.42 -22.46 -6.52
CA LYS A 320 -2.49 -21.52 -7.12
C LYS A 320 -2.46 -21.59 -8.65
N SER A 321 -3.33 -22.37 -9.26
CA SER A 321 -3.31 -22.64 -10.70
C SER A 321 -3.49 -21.38 -11.56
N VAL A 322 -4.26 -20.40 -11.08
CA VAL A 322 -4.43 -19.10 -11.72
C VAL A 322 -3.32 -18.14 -11.28
N THR A 323 -3.16 -17.97 -9.98
CA THR A 323 -2.16 -17.07 -9.38
C THR A 323 -2.00 -17.31 -7.88
N GLU A 324 -0.83 -16.98 -7.34
CA GLU A 324 -0.63 -16.87 -5.89
C GLU A 324 -1.14 -15.54 -5.32
N ASN A 325 -1.57 -14.60 -6.17
CA ASN A 325 -2.07 -13.27 -5.79
C ASN A 325 -3.59 -13.18 -5.85
N THR A 326 -4.28 -14.20 -5.34
CA THR A 326 -5.73 -14.14 -5.18
C THR A 326 -6.12 -13.07 -4.16
N ARG A 327 -7.20 -12.33 -4.43
CA ARG A 327 -7.59 -11.15 -3.65
C ARG A 327 -9.07 -11.14 -3.31
N VAL A 328 -9.40 -10.36 -2.29
CA VAL A 328 -10.76 -9.90 -2.00
C VAL A 328 -10.75 -8.42 -1.67
N SER A 329 -11.70 -7.68 -2.23
CA SER A 329 -12.04 -6.32 -1.79
C SER A 329 -13.39 -6.32 -1.08
N TYR A 330 -13.49 -5.53 -0.02
CA TYR A 330 -14.74 -5.37 0.73
C TYR A 330 -14.79 -4.00 1.42
N PRO A 331 -16.01 -3.46 1.64
CA PRO A 331 -16.16 -2.23 2.40
C PRO A 331 -15.66 -2.41 3.85
N ILE A 332 -15.09 -1.36 4.43
CA ILE A 332 -14.53 -1.45 5.79
C ILE A 332 -15.58 -1.81 6.85
N ASP A 333 -16.85 -1.52 6.59
CA ASP A 333 -17.97 -1.89 7.46
C ASP A 333 -18.19 -3.41 7.58
N HIS A 334 -17.53 -4.24 6.74
CA HIS A 334 -17.49 -5.69 6.93
C HIS A 334 -16.62 -6.13 8.11
N ILE A 335 -15.74 -5.23 8.60
CA ILE A 335 -14.95 -5.44 9.81
C ILE A 335 -15.71 -4.88 11.01
N GLU A 336 -15.81 -5.68 12.08
CA GLU A 336 -16.57 -5.32 13.27
C GLU A 336 -15.88 -4.21 14.10
N LYS A 337 -14.57 -4.38 14.34
CA LYS A 337 -13.79 -3.49 15.20
C LYS A 337 -13.10 -2.40 14.41
N ILE A 338 -13.86 -1.39 14.02
CA ILE A 338 -13.36 -0.19 13.35
C ILE A 338 -13.65 1.05 14.19
N VAL A 339 -12.85 2.11 13.97
CA VAL A 339 -13.07 3.41 14.62
C VAL A 339 -14.39 4.05 14.21
N ARG A 340 -14.98 4.87 15.09
CA ARG A 340 -16.17 5.70 14.81
C ARG A 340 -15.90 7.15 15.22
N PRO A 341 -16.05 8.15 14.32
CA PRO A 341 -16.38 8.02 12.89
C PRO A 341 -15.33 7.22 12.15
N LYS A 342 -15.77 6.45 11.15
CA LYS A 342 -14.91 5.48 10.47
C LYS A 342 -13.75 6.10 9.71
N SER A 343 -12.65 5.38 9.68
CA SER A 343 -11.47 5.66 8.86
C SER A 343 -10.71 6.95 9.21
N LYS A 344 -10.82 7.42 10.43
CA LYS A 344 -10.04 8.57 10.97
C LYS A 344 -9.66 8.35 12.43
N GLY A 345 -8.56 8.96 12.83
CA GLY A 345 -8.11 9.02 14.22
C GLY A 345 -7.37 10.31 14.51
N PRO A 346 -7.09 10.60 15.78
CA PRO A 346 -6.24 11.71 16.15
C PRO A 346 -4.80 11.53 15.65
N ASP A 347 -3.96 12.53 15.89
CA ASP A 347 -2.53 12.47 15.60
C ASP A 347 -1.91 11.19 16.17
N ALA A 348 -1.03 10.54 15.40
CA ALA A 348 -0.34 9.34 15.85
C ALA A 348 0.56 9.64 17.06
N LYS A 349 0.58 8.70 18.00
CA LYS A 349 1.48 8.70 19.17
C LYS A 349 2.65 7.75 18.99
N ASN A 350 2.45 6.69 18.24
CA ASN A 350 3.45 5.66 18.00
C ASN A 350 3.57 5.35 16.51
N VAL A 351 4.80 5.31 16.02
CA VAL A 351 5.15 4.94 14.65
C VAL A 351 6.03 3.69 14.73
N ILE A 352 5.58 2.60 14.13
CA ILE A 352 6.23 1.31 14.21
C ILE A 352 6.66 0.86 12.83
N PHE A 353 7.97 0.68 12.63
CA PHE A 353 8.56 0.10 11.44
C PHE A 353 8.77 -1.39 11.67
N LEU A 354 8.05 -2.25 10.96
CA LEU A 354 8.19 -3.68 11.02
C LEU A 354 9.22 -4.17 10.00
N SER A 355 10.14 -4.99 10.45
CA SER A 355 11.17 -5.61 9.63
C SER A 355 11.29 -7.08 10.01
N ALA A 356 11.49 -7.96 9.04
CA ALA A 356 11.81 -9.36 9.31
C ALA A 356 13.27 -9.60 8.91
N ASP A 357 14.18 -9.45 9.86
CA ASP A 357 15.60 -9.66 9.65
C ASP A 357 15.95 -11.16 9.68
N ALA A 358 16.43 -11.69 8.57
CA ALA A 358 16.88 -13.08 8.46
C ALA A 358 18.37 -13.27 8.75
N PHE A 359 19.11 -12.18 9.01
CA PHE A 359 20.53 -12.23 9.36
C PHE A 359 20.78 -12.45 10.85
N GLY A 360 19.75 -12.26 11.70
CA GLY A 360 19.85 -12.39 13.14
C GLY A 360 20.59 -11.26 13.84
N VAL A 361 20.61 -10.08 13.26
CA VAL A 361 21.40 -8.92 13.70
C VAL A 361 20.57 -7.91 14.48
N LEU A 362 19.39 -7.57 13.96
CA LEU A 362 18.59 -6.48 14.51
C LEU A 362 17.94 -6.86 15.83
N PRO A 363 17.92 -5.95 16.82
CA PRO A 363 17.18 -6.16 18.06
C PRO A 363 15.68 -6.37 17.79
N PRO A 364 14.96 -7.11 18.64
CA PRO A 364 13.50 -7.22 18.56
C PRO A 364 12.78 -5.89 18.59
N VAL A 365 13.33 -4.91 19.30
CA VAL A 365 12.86 -3.53 19.31
C VAL A 365 14.00 -2.55 19.50
N SER A 366 13.96 -1.44 18.75
CA SER A 366 14.89 -0.33 18.87
C SER A 366 14.10 0.98 18.96
N ILE A 367 14.49 1.86 19.88
CA ILE A 367 13.92 3.20 20.02
C ILE A 367 14.72 4.13 19.12
N LEU A 368 14.04 4.80 18.18
CA LEU A 368 14.73 5.59 17.16
C LEU A 368 14.76 7.09 17.52
N THR A 369 15.89 7.73 17.24
CA THR A 369 15.99 9.19 17.22
C THR A 369 15.22 9.75 16.00
N PRO A 370 14.90 11.05 15.93
CA PRO A 370 14.27 11.64 14.75
C PRO A 370 15.06 11.40 13.45
N GLU A 371 16.38 11.50 13.49
CA GLU A 371 17.26 11.26 12.34
C GLU A 371 17.32 9.79 11.95
N GLN A 372 17.40 8.88 12.93
CA GLN A 372 17.29 7.44 12.70
C GLN A 372 15.90 7.07 12.14
N THR A 373 14.85 7.71 12.61
CA THR A 373 13.50 7.52 12.07
C THR A 373 13.47 7.77 10.57
N GLN A 374 14.03 8.89 10.09
CA GLN A 374 14.10 9.17 8.66
C GLN A 374 15.01 8.18 7.92
N TYR A 375 16.19 7.89 8.45
CA TYR A 375 17.12 6.96 7.81
C TYR A 375 16.52 5.58 7.58
N TYR A 376 15.93 4.98 8.61
CA TYR A 376 15.35 3.63 8.52
C TYR A 376 14.00 3.60 7.81
N PHE A 377 13.26 4.70 7.84
CA PHE A 377 12.07 4.87 7.00
C PHE A 377 12.43 4.90 5.51
N LEU A 378 13.43 5.68 5.11
CA LEU A 378 13.92 5.70 3.73
C LEU A 378 14.48 4.35 3.31
N SER A 379 15.14 3.63 4.20
CA SER A 379 15.70 2.31 3.91
C SER A 379 14.60 1.27 3.64
N GLY A 380 13.57 1.22 4.47
CA GLY A 380 12.43 0.29 4.30
C GLY A 380 12.90 -1.16 4.22
N PHE A 381 13.69 -1.61 5.20
CA PHE A 381 14.37 -2.90 5.19
C PHE A 381 13.47 -4.07 5.61
N THR A 382 13.60 -5.17 4.91
CA THR A 382 13.22 -6.53 5.34
C THR A 382 14.10 -7.56 4.64
N SER A 383 13.98 -8.83 5.01
CA SER A 383 14.64 -9.93 4.30
C SER A 383 13.62 -10.77 3.57
N LYS A 384 13.96 -11.19 2.35
CA LYS A 384 13.29 -12.28 1.64
C LYS A 384 13.96 -13.59 2.04
N LEU A 385 13.13 -14.59 2.35
CA LEU A 385 13.60 -15.91 2.75
C LEU A 385 13.83 -16.82 1.54
N ALA A 386 14.75 -17.78 1.70
CA ALA A 386 14.90 -18.88 0.76
C ALA A 386 13.56 -19.61 0.56
N GLY A 387 13.18 -19.82 -0.70
CA GLY A 387 11.95 -20.54 -1.07
C GLY A 387 10.65 -19.74 -0.96
N THR A 388 10.68 -18.48 -0.55
CA THR A 388 9.48 -17.62 -0.48
C THR A 388 9.14 -16.95 -1.80
N GLU A 389 10.13 -16.78 -2.68
CA GLU A 389 9.97 -16.30 -4.06
C GLU A 389 10.83 -17.14 -5.00
N ARG A 390 10.38 -17.24 -6.26
CA ARG A 390 11.10 -17.99 -7.28
C ARG A 390 12.52 -17.42 -7.49
N GLY A 391 13.54 -18.25 -7.30
CA GLY A 391 14.95 -17.88 -7.49
C GLY A 391 15.66 -17.36 -6.24
N ILE A 392 15.00 -17.30 -5.07
CA ILE A 392 15.64 -16.95 -3.81
C ILE A 392 16.07 -18.24 -3.10
N THR A 393 17.39 -18.47 -3.06
CA THR A 393 18.02 -19.66 -2.45
C THR A 393 18.66 -19.36 -1.09
N GLU A 394 18.92 -18.08 -0.79
CA GLU A 394 19.48 -17.62 0.47
C GLU A 394 18.72 -16.39 0.97
N PRO A 395 18.79 -16.06 2.29
CA PRO A 395 18.23 -14.83 2.81
C PRO A 395 18.80 -13.62 2.08
N THR A 396 17.93 -12.80 1.50
CA THR A 396 18.33 -11.64 0.69
C THR A 396 17.72 -10.38 1.29
N PRO A 397 18.53 -9.33 1.56
CA PRO A 397 17.99 -8.07 2.02
C PRO A 397 17.16 -7.41 0.92
N THR A 398 16.04 -6.84 1.34
CA THR A 398 15.16 -6.05 0.48
C THR A 398 15.02 -4.67 1.07
N PHE A 399 15.26 -3.65 0.26
CA PHE A 399 15.10 -2.25 0.62
C PHE A 399 14.04 -1.62 -0.27
N SER A 400 12.98 -1.13 0.34
CA SER A 400 11.90 -0.42 -0.35
C SER A 400 11.67 0.92 0.32
N ALA A 401 12.05 2.00 -0.34
CA ALA A 401 11.97 3.35 0.21
C ALA A 401 10.60 3.62 0.84
N CYS A 402 10.59 4.10 2.07
CA CYS A 402 9.38 4.43 2.82
C CYS A 402 8.36 3.27 2.89
N PHE A 403 8.83 2.02 2.81
CA PHE A 403 8.03 0.79 2.74
C PHE A 403 7.03 0.74 1.57
N GLY A 404 7.28 1.51 0.51
CA GLY A 404 6.37 1.61 -0.63
C GLY A 404 6.99 2.24 -1.86
N GLN A 405 8.25 1.95 -2.19
CA GLN A 405 9.01 2.58 -3.27
C GLN A 405 8.27 2.61 -4.61
N ALA A 406 7.55 1.56 -4.95
CA ALA A 406 6.81 1.46 -6.21
C ALA A 406 5.72 2.55 -6.40
N PHE A 407 5.34 3.23 -5.32
CA PHE A 407 4.26 4.21 -5.30
C PHE A 407 4.73 5.64 -5.02
N LEU A 408 6.05 5.85 -4.92
CA LEU A 408 6.62 7.15 -4.59
C LEU A 408 6.96 7.93 -5.85
N GLU A 409 6.28 9.04 -6.09
CA GLU A 409 6.52 9.93 -7.22
C GLU A 409 7.57 11.01 -6.90
N LEU A 410 7.73 11.37 -5.63
CA LEU A 410 8.71 12.35 -5.18
C LEU A 410 9.98 11.67 -4.63
N HIS A 411 11.06 12.44 -4.49
CA HIS A 411 12.26 11.94 -3.81
C HIS A 411 11.90 11.45 -2.40
N PRO A 412 12.38 10.26 -1.98
CA PRO A 412 12.01 9.65 -0.70
C PRO A 412 12.22 10.53 0.54
N THR A 413 13.20 11.43 0.53
CA THR A 413 13.43 12.39 1.61
C THR A 413 12.21 13.26 1.89
N LYS A 414 11.39 13.56 0.89
CA LYS A 414 10.19 14.38 1.06
C LYS A 414 9.16 13.69 1.98
N TYR A 415 8.99 12.39 1.83
CA TYR A 415 8.08 11.60 2.68
C TYR A 415 8.58 11.49 4.12
N GLY A 416 9.89 11.29 4.28
CA GLY A 416 10.53 11.26 5.60
C GLY A 416 10.42 12.59 6.35
N GLU A 417 10.63 13.70 5.65
CA GLU A 417 10.49 15.04 6.21
C GLU A 417 9.06 15.32 6.68
N GLU A 418 8.05 15.00 5.87
CA GLU A 418 6.65 15.25 6.24
C GLU A 418 6.20 14.36 7.41
N LEU A 419 6.63 13.08 7.44
CA LEU A 419 6.36 12.19 8.57
C LEU A 419 6.94 12.74 9.88
N VAL A 420 8.22 13.13 9.88
CA VAL A 420 8.90 13.62 11.09
C VAL A 420 8.35 14.97 11.55
N LYS A 421 7.95 15.86 10.65
CA LYS A 421 7.25 17.10 11.01
C LYS A 421 5.95 16.82 11.78
N LYS A 422 5.14 15.88 11.32
CA LYS A 422 3.90 15.46 12.02
C LYS A 422 4.22 14.82 13.37
N MET A 423 5.24 13.95 13.42
CA MET A 423 5.68 13.33 14.66
C MET A 423 6.16 14.35 15.70
N GLN A 424 6.94 15.33 15.29
CA GLN A 424 7.43 16.39 16.18
C GLN A 424 6.26 17.21 16.77
N LYS A 425 5.28 17.56 15.93
CA LYS A 425 4.08 18.29 16.35
C LYS A 425 3.25 17.49 17.36
N SER A 426 3.09 16.18 17.15
CA SER A 426 2.26 15.31 18.00
C SER A 426 2.99 14.75 19.22
N GLY A 427 4.33 14.84 19.24
CA GLY A 427 5.17 14.18 20.24
C GLY A 427 5.29 12.66 20.02
N ALA A 428 4.98 12.16 18.84
CA ALA A 428 5.06 10.74 18.50
C ALA A 428 6.49 10.21 18.59
N LYS A 429 6.61 8.93 18.96
CA LYS A 429 7.87 8.18 19.01
C LYS A 429 7.88 7.11 17.92
N ALA A 430 9.07 6.82 17.40
CA ALA A 430 9.28 5.79 16.41
C ALA A 430 10.10 4.62 16.95
N TYR A 431 9.76 3.43 16.47
CA TYR A 431 10.39 2.17 16.86
C TYR A 431 10.62 1.30 15.63
N LEU A 432 11.78 0.64 15.60
CA LEU A 432 12.05 -0.44 14.66
C LEU A 432 11.81 -1.77 15.37
N VAL A 433 10.84 -2.54 14.92
CA VAL A 433 10.46 -3.83 15.50
C VAL A 433 10.85 -4.94 14.52
N ASN A 434 11.76 -5.82 14.97
CA ASN A 434 12.18 -6.97 14.21
C ASN A 434 11.29 -8.18 14.53
N THR A 435 10.55 -8.65 13.54
CA THR A 435 9.71 -9.86 13.60
C THR A 435 10.40 -11.09 13.00
N GLY A 436 11.68 -10.97 12.66
CA GLY A 436 12.48 -11.99 11.99
C GLY A 436 13.18 -12.94 12.97
N TRP A 437 14.43 -13.23 12.69
CA TRP A 437 15.25 -14.24 13.38
C TRP A 437 16.29 -13.61 14.28
N ASN A 438 16.82 -14.39 15.20
CA ASN A 438 17.94 -14.04 16.06
C ASN A 438 19.04 -15.12 16.00
N GLY A 439 20.06 -15.02 16.85
CA GLY A 439 21.20 -15.94 16.87
C GLY A 439 20.88 -17.39 17.18
N THR A 440 19.69 -17.69 17.72
CA THR A 440 19.23 -19.07 17.94
C THR A 440 18.83 -19.78 16.64
N GLY A 441 18.77 -19.08 15.51
CA GLY A 441 18.25 -19.60 14.26
C GLY A 441 16.73 -19.76 14.23
N LYS A 442 16.03 -19.27 15.24
CA LYS A 442 14.57 -19.29 15.34
C LYS A 442 14.00 -17.89 15.15
N ARG A 443 12.80 -17.85 14.59
CA ARG A 443 12.04 -16.59 14.48
C ARG A 443 11.59 -16.13 15.87
N ILE A 444 11.67 -14.82 16.10
CA ILE A 444 11.15 -14.18 17.31
C ILE A 444 9.68 -14.56 17.47
N SER A 445 9.28 -15.00 18.67
CA SER A 445 7.93 -15.50 18.89
C SER A 445 6.88 -14.39 18.72
N ILE A 446 5.70 -14.76 18.24
CA ILE A 446 4.58 -13.82 18.13
C ILE A 446 4.15 -13.30 19.50
N LYS A 447 4.33 -14.11 20.56
CA LYS A 447 4.06 -13.72 21.95
C LYS A 447 4.98 -12.59 22.39
N ASP A 448 6.29 -12.71 22.15
CA ASP A 448 7.27 -11.67 22.48
C ASP A 448 7.04 -10.40 21.65
N THR A 449 6.77 -10.55 20.35
CA THR A 449 6.45 -9.42 19.46
C THR A 449 5.21 -8.67 19.93
N ARG A 450 4.13 -9.36 20.33
CA ARG A 450 2.94 -8.72 20.87
C ARG A 450 3.22 -8.04 22.21
N GLY A 451 4.02 -8.64 23.08
CA GLY A 451 4.47 -8.00 24.32
C GLY A 451 5.25 -6.71 24.08
N ILE A 452 6.10 -6.69 23.06
CA ILE A 452 6.83 -5.49 22.62
C ILE A 452 5.86 -4.42 22.11
N ILE A 453 4.92 -4.78 21.26
CA ILE A 453 3.90 -3.85 20.75
C ILE A 453 3.06 -3.29 21.91
N ASP A 454 2.63 -4.12 22.85
CA ASP A 454 1.89 -3.67 24.04
C ASP A 454 2.72 -2.66 24.86
N ALA A 455 4.02 -2.90 25.05
CA ALA A 455 4.91 -1.99 25.77
C ALA A 455 5.14 -0.66 25.04
N ILE A 456 5.11 -0.67 23.71
CA ILE A 456 5.12 0.56 22.90
C ILE A 456 3.82 1.32 23.11
N LEU A 457 2.68 0.66 22.95
CA LEU A 457 1.36 1.29 22.98
C LEU A 457 0.96 1.84 24.35
N ASP A 458 1.35 1.17 25.44
CA ASP A 458 1.08 1.62 26.81
C ASP A 458 2.16 2.58 27.37
N GLY A 459 3.25 2.79 26.63
CA GLY A 459 4.35 3.68 27.00
C GLY A 459 5.34 3.09 28.00
N SER A 460 5.20 1.84 28.43
CA SER A 460 6.12 1.21 29.39
C SER A 460 7.55 1.09 28.86
N ILE A 461 7.71 0.97 27.53
CA ILE A 461 9.03 0.95 26.90
C ILE A 461 9.85 2.22 27.18
N LEU A 462 9.20 3.37 27.32
CA LEU A 462 9.87 4.66 27.59
C LEU A 462 10.34 4.79 29.04
N LYS A 463 9.89 3.90 29.93
CA LYS A 463 10.31 3.82 31.34
C LYS A 463 11.39 2.79 31.58
N ALA A 464 11.69 1.95 30.60
CA ALA A 464 12.69 0.91 30.69
C ALA A 464 14.11 1.50 30.70
N GLU A 465 15.01 0.87 31.41
CA GLU A 465 16.44 1.12 31.26
C GLU A 465 16.88 0.66 29.85
N THR A 466 17.77 1.39 29.23
CA THR A 466 18.24 1.14 27.88
C THR A 466 19.74 0.94 27.81
N LYS A 467 20.19 0.31 26.72
CA LYS A 467 21.59 0.22 26.32
C LYS A 467 21.72 0.42 24.82
N THR A 468 22.91 0.81 24.37
CA THR A 468 23.21 1.05 22.96
C THR A 468 23.81 -0.20 22.32
N ILE A 469 23.31 -0.56 21.12
CA ILE A 469 23.84 -1.69 20.34
C ILE A 469 24.94 -1.18 19.38
N PRO A 470 26.09 -1.84 19.29
CA PRO A 470 27.18 -1.46 18.38
C PRO A 470 26.75 -1.43 16.90
N TYR A 471 27.49 -0.73 16.10
CA TYR A 471 27.34 -0.52 14.65
C TYR A 471 26.10 0.25 14.25
N PHE A 472 24.93 -0.08 14.76
CA PHE A 472 23.65 0.59 14.45
C PHE A 472 23.34 1.75 15.39
N ASN A 473 23.99 1.80 16.55
CA ASN A 473 23.74 2.79 17.61
C ASN A 473 22.25 2.83 18.03
N PHE A 474 21.59 1.70 17.96
CA PHE A 474 20.20 1.58 18.42
C PHE A 474 20.15 1.57 19.94
N GLU A 475 19.23 2.33 20.48
CA GLU A 475 18.85 2.27 21.88
C GLU A 475 17.81 1.17 22.09
N VAL A 476 18.13 0.19 22.92
CA VAL A 476 17.26 -0.96 23.18
C VAL A 476 16.94 -1.08 24.66
N PRO A 477 15.71 -1.48 25.03
CA PRO A 477 15.35 -1.72 26.42
C PRO A 477 16.06 -2.96 26.95
N THR A 478 16.42 -2.97 28.22
CA THR A 478 17.04 -4.13 28.90
C THR A 478 16.02 -5.12 29.44
N ALA A 479 14.79 -4.67 29.67
CA ALA A 479 13.66 -5.51 30.09
C ALA A 479 12.34 -4.86 29.71
N LEU A 480 11.35 -5.67 29.33
CA LEU A 480 9.98 -5.26 29.07
C LEU A 480 8.98 -6.23 29.72
N PRO A 481 7.81 -5.73 30.18
CA PRO A 481 6.78 -6.60 30.75
C PRO A 481 6.33 -7.69 29.77
N GLY A 482 6.31 -8.93 30.21
CA GLY A 482 5.81 -10.06 29.39
C GLY A 482 6.69 -10.48 28.22
N VAL A 483 7.89 -9.93 28.08
CA VAL A 483 8.86 -10.23 27.03
C VAL A 483 10.08 -10.91 27.65
N ASP A 484 10.59 -11.95 26.97
CA ASP A 484 11.84 -12.59 27.37
C ASP A 484 13.00 -11.58 27.26
N SER A 485 13.61 -11.21 28.39
CA SER A 485 14.72 -10.26 28.42
C SER A 485 15.98 -10.79 27.72
N GLY A 486 16.13 -12.10 27.58
CA GLY A 486 17.27 -12.74 26.92
C GLY A 486 17.34 -12.53 25.41
N ILE A 487 16.27 -12.01 24.79
CA ILE A 487 16.22 -11.74 23.34
C ILE A 487 16.44 -10.27 22.99
N LEU A 488 16.29 -9.35 23.96
CA LEU A 488 16.27 -7.90 23.68
C LEU A 488 17.61 -7.36 23.19
N ASP A 489 18.72 -7.89 23.64
CA ASP A 489 20.02 -7.68 23.02
C ASP A 489 20.33 -8.88 22.11
N PRO A 490 20.40 -8.69 20.78
CA PRO A 490 20.60 -9.81 19.86
C PRO A 490 21.90 -10.57 20.10
N ARG A 491 22.91 -9.94 20.70
CA ARG A 491 24.21 -10.58 21.02
C ARG A 491 24.04 -11.71 22.05
N ASP A 492 23.08 -11.57 22.96
CA ASP A 492 22.81 -12.56 24.01
C ASP A 492 22.19 -13.86 23.46
N THR A 493 21.73 -13.84 22.18
CA THR A 493 21.15 -15.01 21.51
C THR A 493 22.20 -15.86 20.79
N TYR A 494 23.45 -15.40 20.71
CA TYR A 494 24.57 -16.09 20.07
C TYR A 494 25.43 -16.82 21.07
N ALA A 495 25.92 -18.02 20.72
CA ALA A 495 26.92 -18.73 21.47
C ALA A 495 28.28 -18.04 21.42
N ASP A 496 28.62 -17.42 20.32
CA ASP A 496 29.81 -16.60 20.09
C ASP A 496 29.42 -15.23 19.56
N VAL A 497 29.68 -14.18 20.32
CA VAL A 497 29.39 -12.79 19.97
C VAL A 497 30.14 -12.35 18.71
N ALA A 498 31.30 -12.91 18.41
CA ALA A 498 32.05 -12.62 17.19
C ALA A 498 31.29 -13.00 15.92
N GLU A 499 30.42 -14.00 15.99
CA GLU A 499 29.52 -14.35 14.88
C GLU A 499 28.51 -13.23 14.62
N TRP A 500 27.88 -12.70 15.69
CA TRP A 500 26.99 -11.57 15.57
C TRP A 500 27.70 -10.34 14.98
N GLU A 501 28.91 -10.03 15.45
CA GLU A 501 29.68 -8.87 14.94
C GLU A 501 29.94 -8.98 13.45
N THR A 502 30.33 -10.15 12.96
CA THR A 502 30.56 -10.41 11.53
C THR A 502 29.31 -10.15 10.71
N LYS A 503 28.17 -10.66 11.16
CA LYS A 503 26.87 -10.45 10.50
C LYS A 503 26.39 -9.00 10.60
N ALA A 504 26.63 -8.35 11.73
CA ALA A 504 26.26 -6.95 11.95
C ALA A 504 27.03 -6.01 11.02
N LYS A 505 28.34 -6.22 10.85
CA LYS A 505 29.16 -5.46 9.90
C LYS A 505 28.70 -5.66 8.45
N ASP A 506 28.35 -6.88 8.06
CA ASP A 506 27.80 -7.18 6.72
C ASP A 506 26.48 -6.45 6.50
N LEU A 507 25.53 -6.56 7.42
CA LEU A 507 24.23 -5.89 7.31
C LEU A 507 24.36 -4.37 7.33
N ALA A 508 25.20 -3.82 8.20
CA ALA A 508 25.52 -2.39 8.25
C ALA A 508 26.05 -1.89 6.90
N SER A 509 26.99 -2.62 6.29
CA SER A 509 27.53 -2.31 4.95
C SER A 509 26.42 -2.28 3.88
N ARG A 510 25.45 -3.19 3.94
CA ARG A 510 24.34 -3.23 3.00
C ARG A 510 23.39 -2.04 3.15
N PHE A 511 23.12 -1.60 4.37
CA PHE A 511 22.36 -0.36 4.64
C PHE A 511 23.07 0.86 4.08
N VAL A 512 24.35 1.01 4.37
CA VAL A 512 25.19 2.15 3.90
C VAL A 512 25.18 2.19 2.37
N LYS A 513 25.40 1.06 1.71
CA LYS A 513 25.39 0.94 0.25
C LYS A 513 24.04 1.31 -0.34
N ASN A 514 22.96 0.82 0.25
CA ASN A 514 21.60 1.14 -0.20
C ASN A 514 21.28 2.64 -0.07
N PHE A 515 21.75 3.29 1.00
CA PHE A 515 21.39 4.67 1.30
C PHE A 515 22.01 5.68 0.33
N VAL A 516 23.06 5.32 -0.39
CA VAL A 516 23.73 6.19 -1.39
C VAL A 516 22.73 6.77 -2.39
N LYS A 517 21.73 6.01 -2.79
CA LYS A 517 20.70 6.47 -3.75
C LYS A 517 19.85 7.66 -3.27
N TYR A 518 19.88 7.97 -1.97
CA TYR A 518 19.14 9.11 -1.38
C TYR A 518 20.02 10.34 -1.15
N THR A 519 21.32 10.27 -1.39
CA THR A 519 22.26 11.34 -1.13
C THR A 519 22.41 12.35 -2.28
N GLY A 520 21.53 12.27 -3.28
CA GLY A 520 21.50 13.20 -4.41
C GLY A 520 21.05 14.62 -4.03
N ASN A 521 20.47 14.82 -2.84
CA ASN A 521 20.08 16.12 -2.31
C ASN A 521 20.65 16.33 -0.89
N ASP A 522 20.56 17.57 -0.38
CA ASP A 522 21.11 17.95 0.92
C ASP A 522 20.40 17.26 2.08
N ALA A 523 19.10 17.04 1.97
CA ALA A 523 18.31 16.33 2.98
C ALA A 523 18.81 14.90 3.18
N GLY A 524 19.05 14.16 2.10
CA GLY A 524 19.60 12.80 2.16
C GLY A 524 21.02 12.77 2.70
N LYS A 525 21.89 13.71 2.28
CA LYS A 525 23.26 13.83 2.80
C LYS A 525 23.29 14.05 4.31
N ALA A 526 22.39 14.88 4.83
CA ALA A 526 22.30 15.19 6.27
C ALA A 526 21.93 13.96 7.13
N LEU A 527 21.29 12.95 6.56
CA LEU A 527 20.87 11.74 7.26
C LEU A 527 21.93 10.64 7.31
N VAL A 528 22.98 10.72 6.52
CA VAL A 528 24.02 9.66 6.44
C VAL A 528 24.59 9.32 7.81
N ALA A 529 24.84 10.31 8.66
CA ALA A 529 25.39 10.13 10.00
C ALA A 529 24.46 9.35 10.96
N ALA A 530 23.16 9.29 10.67
CA ALA A 530 22.18 8.53 11.47
C ALA A 530 22.14 7.04 11.12
N GLY A 531 22.77 6.65 10.02
CA GLY A 531 22.86 5.25 9.61
C GLY A 531 23.90 4.45 10.38
N PRO A 532 23.98 3.14 10.10
CA PRO A 532 24.96 2.29 10.74
C PRO A 532 26.38 2.62 10.31
N LYS A 533 27.33 2.26 11.15
CA LYS A 533 28.76 2.38 10.91
C LYS A 533 29.37 0.99 10.79
N VAL A 534 30.28 0.81 9.84
CA VAL A 534 30.96 -0.49 9.61
C VAL A 534 32.20 -0.62 10.51
N GLU A 535 32.77 0.51 10.92
CA GLU A 535 33.91 0.60 11.85
C GLU A 535 33.48 1.33 13.11
N ASP A 536 33.98 0.87 14.27
CA ASP A 536 33.73 1.51 15.58
C ASP A 536 34.38 2.88 15.71
#